data_91e68e84213818215a2b203d0b92d6ac
#
_entry.id   91e68e84213818215a2b203d0b92d6ac
#
_cell.length_a   1.000
_cell.length_b   1.000
_cell.length_c   1.000
_cell.angle_alpha   90.00
_cell.angle_beta   90.00
_cell.angle_gamma   90.00
#
_symmetry.space_group_name_H-M   'P 1'
#
loop_
_entity.id
_entity.type
_entity.pdbx_description
1 polymer ?
#
loop_
_entity_poly.entity_id
_entity_poly.type
_entity_poly.pdbx_seq_one_letter_code
_entity_poly.pdbx_strand_id
1 'polypeptide(L)'
;MGQGCTRFRCNSRIILMTLNDEEQDILTGKSGPVARQALQHQLKVGDFFGAKDFVPVTQAHVMADTESLGEAGVRWLEGLAATSEGRRHIRVPTITDPRGTDFAKAAFLGHTPAMLDLERRAISAFVRLGVAMTDTCINYQTIQAPTRNEHVAFGDTGVVIYSNSICAARSNFEGGPSALAAGLTGRTPRYGFHLSDQRRATLHVRVERTPASLNEWGALGGIIGRIAGNYWAVPAIEGIEKPPRSDELKHFGAAMASFGSVALFHLVGLTPEAGRLCDVGHAALPGHRVVRADIDALRNSYHSTGLVDVVVFSAPQLSLFELRDLADLCVGRRFAVPLLAVTSPQVKPDSDRMGYTVRIEDAGGTVLSGMCFYQSYAREIAEANGWKRLATNSVKLVNILGGYGYQPILASMEECVDAAISGKLA
;
A
#
# COMPACT_ATOMS: atom_id res chain seq x y z
N MET A 1 37.02 22.04 9.48
CA MET A 1 36.51 21.57 10.77
C MET A 1 36.17 20.09 10.57
N GLY A 2 36.89 19.18 11.24
CA GLY A 2 36.84 17.77 10.97
C GLY A 2 35.54 17.15 11.44
N GLN A 3 34.83 16.45 10.53
CA GLN A 3 33.71 15.60 10.86
C GLN A 3 34.25 14.39 11.65
N GLY A 4 33.98 14.36 12.95
CA GLY A 4 34.37 13.26 13.83
C GLY A 4 33.50 12.02 13.52
N CYS A 5 34.11 11.01 12.94
CA CYS A 5 33.50 9.68 12.79
C CYS A 5 33.41 9.02 14.16
N THR A 6 32.26 9.09 14.80
CA THR A 6 32.02 8.46 16.10
C THR A 6 31.61 7.00 15.89
N ARG A 7 32.48 6.06 16.28
CA ARG A 7 32.21 4.61 16.23
C ARG A 7 31.43 4.19 17.47
N PHE A 8 30.21 3.69 17.27
CA PHE A 8 29.40 3.13 18.36
C PHE A 8 29.35 1.60 18.24
N ARG A 9 29.46 0.91 19.38
CA ARG A 9 29.26 -0.54 19.48
C ARG A 9 27.83 -0.80 19.95
N CYS A 10 27.04 -1.47 19.12
CA CYS A 10 25.82 -2.12 19.51
C CYS A 10 25.99 -3.61 19.26
N ASN A 11 25.98 -4.43 20.31
CA ASN A 11 26.10 -5.90 20.25
C ASN A 11 27.14 -6.40 19.22
N SER A 12 28.42 -6.10 19.44
CA SER A 12 29.59 -6.63 18.71
C SER A 12 29.75 -6.28 17.20
N ARG A 13 28.87 -5.49 16.58
CA ARG A 13 29.09 -4.93 15.23
C ARG A 13 29.44 -3.44 15.31
N ILE A 14 30.40 -3.01 14.46
CA ILE A 14 30.71 -1.58 14.30
C ILE A 14 29.67 -1.00 13.38
N ILE A 15 28.86 -0.08 13.88
CA ILE A 15 27.92 0.70 13.05
C ILE A 15 28.75 1.68 12.21
N LEU A 16 28.66 1.56 10.89
CA LEU A 16 29.45 2.35 9.93
C LEU A 16 28.74 3.65 9.51
N MET A 17 27.54 3.95 10.02
CA MET A 17 26.80 5.16 9.66
C MET A 17 27.40 6.40 10.32
N THR A 18 27.54 7.47 9.53
CA THR A 18 27.92 8.79 10.03
C THR A 18 26.70 9.51 10.59
N LEU A 19 26.80 10.00 11.83
CA LEU A 19 25.73 10.72 12.51
C LEU A 19 26.10 12.21 12.62
N ASN A 20 25.15 13.09 12.35
CA ASN A 20 25.27 14.51 12.64
C ASN A 20 24.98 14.81 14.13
N ASP A 21 25.14 16.06 14.55
CA ASP A 21 25.00 16.46 15.96
C ASP A 21 23.58 16.19 16.50
N GLU A 22 22.54 16.44 15.69
CA GLU A 22 21.15 16.18 16.09
C GLU A 22 20.89 14.67 16.27
N GLU A 23 21.42 13.84 15.40
CA GLU A 23 21.31 12.38 15.49
C GLU A 23 22.06 11.81 16.69
N GLN A 24 23.21 12.39 17.02
CA GLN A 24 23.93 12.09 18.24
C GLN A 24 23.16 12.50 19.49
N ASP A 25 22.52 13.65 19.47
CA ASP A 25 21.66 14.12 20.55
C ASP A 25 20.44 13.21 20.76
N ILE A 26 19.82 12.75 19.68
CA ILE A 26 18.75 11.75 19.76
C ILE A 26 19.29 10.44 20.37
N LEU A 27 20.42 9.95 19.88
CA LEU A 27 20.99 8.68 20.32
C LEU A 27 21.43 8.70 21.80
N THR A 28 21.96 9.82 22.27
CA THR A 28 22.32 10.01 23.69
C THR A 28 21.12 10.24 24.60
N GLY A 29 19.91 10.40 24.04
CA GLY A 29 18.65 10.52 24.80
C GLY A 29 18.23 11.96 25.10
N LYS A 30 18.91 12.98 24.62
CA LYS A 30 18.51 14.41 24.83
C LYS A 30 17.14 14.72 24.23
N SER A 31 16.71 13.97 23.20
CA SER A 31 15.39 14.09 22.58
C SER A 31 14.33 13.18 23.21
N GLY A 32 14.66 12.53 24.32
CA GLY A 32 13.78 11.61 25.04
C GLY A 32 13.92 10.16 24.62
N PRO A 33 13.33 9.23 25.42
CA PRO A 33 13.53 7.80 25.24
C PRO A 33 12.86 7.26 23.97
N VAL A 34 11.72 7.81 23.54
CA VAL A 34 10.97 7.38 22.36
C VAL A 34 11.78 7.64 21.08
N ALA A 35 12.29 8.86 20.91
CA ALA A 35 13.12 9.22 19.75
C ALA A 35 14.42 8.40 19.73
N ARG A 36 15.04 8.17 20.91
CA ARG A 36 16.23 7.34 21.03
C ARG A 36 15.97 5.91 20.57
N GLN A 37 14.89 5.28 21.02
CA GLN A 37 14.53 3.92 20.62
C GLN A 37 14.25 3.83 19.10
N ALA A 38 13.56 4.83 18.55
CA ALA A 38 13.29 4.94 17.12
C ALA A 38 14.60 5.01 16.32
N LEU A 39 15.54 5.89 16.71
CA LEU A 39 16.82 6.01 16.00
C LEU A 39 17.67 4.73 16.14
N GLN A 40 17.66 4.06 17.29
CA GLN A 40 18.33 2.78 17.48
C GLN A 40 17.78 1.68 16.55
N HIS A 41 16.47 1.65 16.29
CA HIS A 41 15.87 0.78 15.29
C HIS A 41 16.38 1.13 13.88
N GLN A 42 16.34 2.41 13.51
CA GLN A 42 16.77 2.88 12.20
C GLN A 42 18.27 2.63 11.95
N LEU A 43 19.12 2.73 12.96
CA LEU A 43 20.54 2.37 12.84
C LEU A 43 20.74 0.89 12.48
N LYS A 44 19.94 -0.03 13.04
CA LYS A 44 20.00 -1.44 12.68
C LYS A 44 19.54 -1.68 11.24
N VAL A 45 18.49 -0.99 10.81
CA VAL A 45 18.02 -1.04 9.42
C VAL A 45 19.07 -0.47 8.47
N GLY A 46 19.63 0.69 8.80
CA GLY A 46 20.67 1.32 8.00
C GLY A 46 21.94 0.46 7.87
N ASP A 47 22.39 -0.14 8.97
CA ASP A 47 23.54 -1.07 8.96
C ASP A 47 23.27 -2.30 8.07
N PHE A 48 22.06 -2.86 8.16
CA PHE A 48 21.66 -4.01 7.35
C PHE A 48 21.68 -3.72 5.85
N PHE A 49 21.19 -2.53 5.44
CA PHE A 49 21.12 -2.13 4.04
C PHE A 49 22.34 -1.32 3.57
N GLY A 50 23.36 -1.12 4.40
CA GLY A 50 24.59 -0.42 4.05
C GLY A 50 24.42 1.08 3.86
N ALA A 51 23.46 1.69 4.56
CA ALA A 51 23.29 3.15 4.59
C ALA A 51 24.51 3.81 5.21
N LYS A 52 24.95 4.93 4.63
CA LYS A 52 26.11 5.68 5.14
C LYS A 52 25.72 6.78 6.14
N ASP A 53 24.49 7.26 6.04
CA ASP A 53 23.94 8.38 6.81
C ASP A 53 22.41 8.33 6.78
N PHE A 54 21.78 9.35 7.33
CA PHE A 54 20.34 9.58 7.29
C PHE A 54 19.96 10.65 6.27
N VAL A 55 18.72 10.64 5.83
CA VAL A 55 18.09 11.71 5.07
C VAL A 55 16.85 12.20 5.83
N PRO A 56 16.62 13.52 5.95
CA PRO A 56 15.37 14.06 6.47
C PRO A 56 14.18 13.61 5.61
N VAL A 57 13.05 13.30 6.26
CA VAL A 57 11.77 13.03 5.59
C VAL A 57 10.76 14.10 5.96
N THR A 58 9.84 14.38 5.05
CA THR A 58 8.80 15.39 5.22
C THR A 58 7.52 14.82 5.80
N GLN A 59 7.29 13.52 5.64
CA GLN A 59 6.10 12.81 6.08
C GLN A 59 6.34 11.30 6.17
N ALA A 60 5.50 10.63 6.96
CA ALA A 60 5.50 9.18 7.10
C ALA A 60 4.09 8.59 6.96
N HIS A 61 4.01 7.36 6.45
CA HIS A 61 2.79 6.58 6.32
C HIS A 61 3.02 5.19 6.91
N VAL A 62 2.32 4.87 8.01
CA VAL A 62 2.60 3.72 8.86
C VAL A 62 1.58 2.61 8.59
N MET A 63 2.04 1.40 8.31
CA MET A 63 1.17 0.22 8.36
C MET A 63 0.73 -0.01 9.81
N ALA A 64 -0.58 0.03 10.05
CA ALA A 64 -1.15 0.16 11.39
C ALA A 64 -2.19 -0.92 11.73
N ASP A 65 -2.46 -1.87 10.82
CA ASP A 65 -3.45 -2.92 11.03
C ASP A 65 -3.01 -3.91 12.13
N THR A 66 -3.97 -4.36 12.92
CA THR A 66 -3.69 -5.24 14.05
C THR A 66 -3.52 -6.71 13.66
N GLU A 67 -3.93 -7.12 12.46
CA GLU A 67 -3.61 -8.45 11.94
C GLU A 67 -2.09 -8.60 11.77
N SER A 68 -1.43 -7.57 11.22
CA SER A 68 0.04 -7.54 11.06
C SER A 68 0.78 -7.27 12.37
N LEU A 69 0.28 -6.35 13.20
CA LEU A 69 0.91 -5.99 14.49
C LEU A 69 0.82 -7.13 15.52
N GLY A 70 -0.33 -7.76 15.61
CA GLY A 70 -0.63 -8.73 16.67
C GLY A 70 -0.53 -8.13 18.07
N GLU A 71 -0.77 -8.93 19.07
CA GLU A 71 -0.69 -8.52 20.50
C GLU A 71 0.71 -7.99 20.87
N ALA A 72 1.77 -8.61 20.31
CA ALA A 72 3.14 -8.19 20.60
C ALA A 72 3.45 -6.78 20.06
N GLY A 73 3.01 -6.48 18.84
CA GLY A 73 3.17 -5.17 18.22
C GLY A 73 2.37 -4.10 18.95
N VAL A 74 1.14 -4.40 19.35
CA VAL A 74 0.30 -3.46 20.11
C VAL A 74 0.90 -3.18 21.50
N ARG A 75 1.38 -4.18 22.23
CA ARG A 75 2.10 -3.96 23.50
C ARG A 75 3.35 -3.13 23.35
N TRP A 76 4.10 -3.34 22.28
CA TRP A 76 5.26 -2.50 21.98
C TRP A 76 4.88 -1.03 21.74
N LEU A 77 3.80 -0.77 20.97
CA LEU A 77 3.26 0.57 20.76
C LEU A 77 2.78 1.20 22.07
N GLU A 78 2.06 0.46 22.90
CA GLU A 78 1.61 0.89 24.23
C GLU A 78 2.80 1.27 25.14
N GLY A 79 3.88 0.49 25.09
CA GLY A 79 5.12 0.78 25.81
C GLY A 79 5.77 2.08 25.35
N LEU A 80 5.84 2.32 24.02
CA LEU A 80 6.29 3.61 23.47
C LEU A 80 5.40 4.77 23.91
N ALA A 81 4.08 4.60 23.80
CA ALA A 81 3.11 5.62 24.17
C ALA A 81 3.09 5.91 25.69
N ALA A 82 3.39 4.94 26.55
CA ALA A 82 3.45 5.10 27.99
C ALA A 82 4.62 6.00 28.43
N THR A 83 5.74 6.00 27.70
CA THR A 83 6.89 6.84 27.99
C THR A 83 6.70 8.29 27.54
N SER A 84 5.54 8.61 26.96
CA SER A 84 5.30 9.88 26.27
C SER A 84 4.96 11.06 27.19
N GLU A 85 4.71 10.86 28.47
CA GLU A 85 4.34 11.93 29.43
C GLU A 85 3.28 12.91 28.90
N GLY A 86 2.39 12.46 27.99
CA GLY A 86 1.35 13.27 27.36
C GLY A 86 1.85 14.23 26.25
N ARG A 87 3.11 14.15 25.81
CA ARG A 87 3.65 14.95 24.72
C ARG A 87 3.47 14.22 23.37
N ARG A 88 3.24 14.98 22.33
CA ARG A 88 3.35 14.47 20.96
C ARG A 88 4.80 14.23 20.60
N HIS A 89 5.12 13.03 20.12
CA HIS A 89 6.50 12.65 19.77
C HIS A 89 6.78 12.72 18.28
N ILE A 90 5.72 12.72 17.46
CA ILE A 90 5.85 12.82 16.00
C ILE A 90 6.47 14.16 15.62
N ARG A 91 7.55 14.11 14.83
CA ARG A 91 8.31 15.28 14.34
C ARG A 91 7.88 15.73 12.95
N VAL A 92 7.33 14.82 12.14
CA VAL A 92 6.79 15.11 10.80
C VAL A 92 5.37 14.56 10.68
N PRO A 93 4.51 15.14 9.84
CA PRO A 93 3.18 14.58 9.58
C PRO A 93 3.25 13.07 9.35
N THR A 94 2.57 12.31 10.20
CA THR A 94 2.55 10.85 10.16
C THR A 94 1.12 10.38 10.15
N ILE A 95 0.76 9.62 9.12
CA ILE A 95 -0.58 9.11 8.83
C ILE A 95 -0.58 7.58 8.83
N THR A 96 -1.76 6.96 8.83
CA THR A 96 -1.90 5.50 8.86
C THR A 96 -2.44 4.91 7.57
N ASP A 97 -1.95 3.71 7.26
CA ASP A 97 -2.54 2.75 6.35
C ASP A 97 -3.89 2.26 6.89
N PRO A 98 -4.74 1.59 6.11
CA PRO A 98 -5.99 1.02 6.59
C PRO A 98 -5.81 0.19 7.86
N ARG A 99 -6.75 0.35 8.78
CA ARG A 99 -6.83 -0.44 10.00
C ARG A 99 -7.45 -1.82 9.77
N GLY A 100 -7.40 -2.68 10.80
CA GLY A 100 -7.88 -4.06 10.74
C GLY A 100 -9.41 -4.22 10.77
N THR A 101 -10.22 -3.15 10.91
CA THR A 101 -11.68 -3.26 10.93
C THR A 101 -12.39 -1.96 10.56
N ASP A 102 -13.61 -2.08 10.03
CA ASP A 102 -14.64 -1.02 10.11
C ASP A 102 -15.51 -1.31 11.34
N PHE A 103 -15.37 -0.49 12.39
CA PHE A 103 -16.10 -0.69 13.66
C PHE A 103 -17.62 -0.68 13.49
N ALA A 104 -18.16 0.07 12.53
CA ALA A 104 -19.60 0.13 12.28
C ALA A 104 -20.14 -1.16 11.63
N LYS A 105 -19.29 -1.90 10.95
CA LYS A 105 -19.64 -3.11 10.21
C LYS A 105 -18.97 -4.38 10.79
N ALA A 106 -18.30 -4.27 11.93
CA ALA A 106 -17.51 -5.35 12.54
C ALA A 106 -18.32 -6.63 12.82
N ALA A 107 -19.55 -6.49 13.31
CA ALA A 107 -20.44 -7.63 13.56
C ALA A 107 -20.83 -8.35 12.26
N PHE A 108 -21.11 -7.62 11.19
CA PHE A 108 -21.37 -8.17 9.87
C PHE A 108 -20.17 -8.92 9.30
N LEU A 109 -18.95 -8.42 9.56
CA LEU A 109 -17.70 -9.06 9.13
C LEU A 109 -17.34 -10.29 9.99
N GLY A 110 -18.00 -10.50 11.14
CA GLY A 110 -17.68 -11.58 12.07
C GLY A 110 -16.47 -11.29 12.97
N HIS A 111 -16.08 -10.03 13.13
CA HIS A 111 -14.97 -9.65 14.01
C HIS A 111 -15.34 -9.84 15.47
N THR A 112 -14.44 -10.48 16.24
CA THR A 112 -14.65 -10.76 17.64
C THR A 112 -14.40 -9.54 18.54
N PRO A 113 -14.97 -9.50 19.78
CA PRO A 113 -14.67 -8.45 20.73
C PRO A 113 -13.16 -8.29 21.01
N ALA A 114 -12.39 -9.37 21.00
CA ALA A 114 -10.94 -9.34 21.21
C ALA A 114 -10.20 -8.62 20.06
N MET A 115 -10.59 -8.86 18.80
CA MET A 115 -10.04 -8.13 17.63
C MET A 115 -10.33 -6.63 17.74
N LEU A 116 -11.57 -6.28 18.14
CA LEU A 116 -11.97 -4.88 18.29
C LEU A 116 -11.25 -4.18 19.44
N ASP A 117 -11.00 -4.89 20.54
CA ASP A 117 -10.22 -4.36 21.66
C ASP A 117 -8.77 -4.11 21.26
N LEU A 118 -8.15 -5.08 20.57
CA LEU A 118 -6.79 -4.94 20.08
C LEU A 118 -6.63 -3.72 19.15
N GLU A 119 -7.60 -3.53 18.25
CA GLU A 119 -7.63 -2.38 17.34
C GLU A 119 -7.76 -1.04 18.09
N ARG A 120 -8.68 -0.95 19.08
CA ARG A 120 -8.82 0.27 19.91
C ARG A 120 -7.55 0.59 20.68
N ARG A 121 -6.87 -0.42 21.21
CA ARG A 121 -5.59 -0.26 21.94
C ARG A 121 -4.51 0.28 21.00
N ALA A 122 -4.37 -0.28 19.78
CA ALA A 122 -3.44 0.20 18.78
C ALA A 122 -3.72 1.67 18.39
N ILE A 123 -4.97 1.99 18.06
CA ILE A 123 -5.41 3.38 17.76
C ILE A 123 -5.05 4.33 18.91
N SER A 124 -5.38 3.95 20.16
CA SER A 124 -5.07 4.78 21.33
C SER A 124 -3.57 5.05 21.44
N ALA A 125 -2.74 4.04 21.22
CA ALA A 125 -1.29 4.18 21.29
C ALA A 125 -0.73 5.09 20.17
N PHE A 126 -1.18 4.91 18.93
CA PHE A 126 -0.81 5.78 17.80
C PHE A 126 -1.20 7.25 18.03
N VAL A 127 -2.44 7.50 18.47
CA VAL A 127 -2.95 8.85 18.75
C VAL A 127 -2.14 9.51 19.86
N ARG A 128 -1.79 8.79 20.93
CA ARG A 128 -0.93 9.30 22.02
C ARG A 128 0.47 9.69 21.54
N LEU A 129 1.03 8.97 20.56
CA LEU A 129 2.31 9.33 19.94
C LEU A 129 2.18 10.55 19.01
N GLY A 130 0.97 10.90 18.58
CA GLY A 130 0.69 12.03 17.71
C GLY A 130 0.45 11.65 16.25
N VAL A 131 0.31 10.35 15.94
CA VAL A 131 -0.02 9.85 14.61
C VAL A 131 -1.48 10.21 14.27
N ALA A 132 -1.73 10.66 13.05
CA ALA A 132 -3.06 10.92 12.55
C ALA A 132 -3.64 9.63 11.93
N MET A 133 -4.74 9.14 12.52
CA MET A 133 -5.44 7.95 12.05
C MET A 133 -6.24 8.29 10.79
N THR A 134 -5.62 8.11 9.63
CA THR A 134 -6.22 8.41 8.33
C THR A 134 -6.75 7.19 7.62
N ASP A 135 -6.25 6.02 7.96
CA ASP A 135 -6.77 4.70 7.59
C ASP A 135 -6.92 4.53 6.06
N THR A 136 -5.88 4.93 5.32
CA THR A 136 -5.94 4.93 3.85
C THR A 136 -4.66 4.46 3.18
N CYS A 137 -4.80 3.58 2.17
CA CYS A 137 -3.73 3.18 1.24
C CYS A 137 -3.79 3.95 -0.10
N ILE A 138 -4.61 5.01 -0.18
CA ILE A 138 -4.70 5.90 -1.34
C ILE A 138 -4.48 7.37 -0.96
N ASN A 139 -3.64 7.63 0.05
CA ASN A 139 -3.31 8.97 0.54
C ASN A 139 -2.83 9.90 -0.58
N TYR A 140 -2.15 9.37 -1.59
CA TYR A 140 -1.69 10.10 -2.78
C TYR A 140 -2.83 10.57 -3.70
N GLN A 141 -4.05 10.04 -3.55
CA GLN A 141 -5.26 10.51 -4.24
C GLN A 141 -6.14 11.38 -3.35
N THR A 142 -5.91 11.42 -2.03
CA THR A 142 -6.86 12.00 -1.07
C THR A 142 -6.27 13.10 -0.20
N ILE A 143 -5.27 12.78 0.65
CA ILE A 143 -4.84 13.68 1.72
C ILE A 143 -3.52 14.37 1.39
N GLN A 144 -2.53 13.59 0.94
CA GLN A 144 -1.16 14.06 0.92
C GLN A 144 -0.34 13.32 -0.15
N ALA A 145 -0.37 13.84 -1.37
CA ALA A 145 0.52 13.41 -2.43
C ALA A 145 1.91 14.02 -2.21
N PRO A 146 2.99 13.24 -2.23
CA PRO A 146 4.33 13.79 -2.17
C PRO A 146 4.71 14.47 -3.49
N THR A 147 5.69 15.36 -3.43
CA THR A 147 6.22 16.06 -4.59
C THR A 147 7.51 15.39 -5.12
N ARG A 148 7.93 15.80 -6.32
CA ARG A 148 9.15 15.28 -6.95
C ARG A 148 10.38 15.51 -6.07
N ASN A 149 11.19 14.47 -5.92
CA ASN A 149 12.41 14.41 -5.09
C ASN A 149 12.17 14.55 -3.58
N GLU A 150 10.94 14.63 -3.11
CA GLU A 150 10.61 14.61 -1.70
C GLU A 150 10.97 13.26 -1.08
N HIS A 151 11.74 13.28 -0.01
CA HIS A 151 12.02 12.09 0.78
C HIS A 151 10.91 11.87 1.78
N VAL A 152 10.28 10.69 1.69
CA VAL A 152 9.17 10.28 2.57
C VAL A 152 9.44 8.87 3.12
N ALA A 153 8.76 8.50 4.20
CA ALA A 153 8.87 7.17 4.80
C ALA A 153 7.51 6.48 4.76
N PHE A 154 7.21 5.80 3.65
CA PHE A 154 5.90 5.19 3.42
C PHE A 154 5.93 3.67 3.60
N GLY A 155 4.88 3.12 4.22
CA GLY A 155 4.82 1.72 4.63
C GLY A 155 4.17 0.79 3.63
N ASP A 156 3.01 1.15 3.06
CA ASP A 156 2.27 0.28 2.13
C ASP A 156 2.93 0.19 0.76
N THR A 157 2.92 -0.99 0.18
CA THR A 157 3.56 -1.27 -1.10
C THR A 157 2.94 -0.52 -2.28
N GLY A 158 1.61 -0.38 -2.30
CA GLY A 158 0.88 0.39 -3.32
C GLY A 158 1.14 1.88 -3.20
N VAL A 159 1.23 2.40 -1.97
CA VAL A 159 1.57 3.79 -1.68
C VAL A 159 2.99 4.11 -2.14
N VAL A 160 3.96 3.25 -1.80
CA VAL A 160 5.37 3.47 -2.16
C VAL A 160 5.58 3.43 -3.66
N ILE A 161 5.09 2.40 -4.35
CA ILE A 161 5.30 2.28 -5.81
C ILE A 161 4.66 3.43 -6.57
N TYR A 162 3.47 3.90 -6.15
CA TYR A 162 2.81 5.06 -6.76
C TYR A 162 3.61 6.34 -6.51
N SER A 163 3.99 6.60 -5.27
CA SER A 163 4.74 7.79 -4.87
C SER A 163 6.10 7.87 -5.55
N ASN A 164 6.84 6.77 -5.59
CA ASN A 164 8.13 6.71 -6.28
C ASN A 164 8.01 6.93 -7.79
N SER A 165 7.03 6.28 -8.43
CA SER A 165 6.95 6.24 -9.89
C SER A 165 6.18 7.43 -10.47
N ILE A 166 5.03 7.78 -9.90
CA ILE A 166 4.13 8.79 -10.46
C ILE A 166 4.44 10.18 -9.89
N CYS A 167 4.70 10.28 -8.58
CA CYS A 167 5.08 11.54 -7.96
C CYS A 167 6.59 11.82 -8.07
N ALA A 168 7.41 10.82 -8.44
CA ALA A 168 8.87 10.88 -8.39
C ALA A 168 9.41 11.28 -7.00
N ALA A 169 8.70 10.90 -5.96
CA ALA A 169 9.16 10.98 -4.58
C ALA A 169 10.15 9.84 -4.27
N ARG A 170 10.70 9.82 -3.08
CA ARG A 170 11.76 8.89 -2.68
C ARG A 170 11.39 8.19 -1.39
N SER A 171 11.06 6.89 -1.45
CA SER A 171 10.75 6.05 -0.31
C SER A 171 11.21 4.62 -0.54
N ASN A 172 11.62 3.93 0.52
CA ASN A 172 11.65 2.48 0.54
C ASN A 172 10.31 1.92 1.08
N PHE A 173 10.12 0.59 1.08
CA PHE A 173 9.03 -0.04 1.84
C PHE A 173 9.39 -0.01 3.33
N GLU A 174 8.89 0.99 4.05
CA GLU A 174 9.23 1.17 5.47
C GLU A 174 8.34 0.32 6.42
N GLY A 175 7.21 -0.19 5.94
CA GLY A 175 6.28 -0.98 6.76
C GLY A 175 5.70 -0.22 7.95
N GLY A 176 5.55 -0.90 9.10
CA GLY A 176 5.06 -0.30 10.34
C GLY A 176 6.17 0.33 11.19
N PRO A 177 7.11 -0.45 11.74
CA PRO A 177 8.09 0.05 12.71
C PRO A 177 9.05 1.10 12.15
N SER A 178 9.55 0.93 10.92
CA SER A 178 10.50 1.89 10.33
C SER A 178 9.80 3.19 9.92
N ALA A 179 8.58 3.13 9.36
CA ALA A 179 7.80 4.32 9.05
C ALA A 179 7.44 5.10 10.33
N LEU A 180 7.03 4.42 11.41
CA LEU A 180 6.81 5.07 12.70
C LEU A 180 8.09 5.69 13.26
N ALA A 181 9.22 5.00 13.18
CA ALA A 181 10.51 5.52 13.60
C ALA A 181 10.88 6.79 12.80
N ALA A 182 10.60 6.82 11.51
CA ALA A 182 10.79 8.00 10.68
C ALA A 182 9.88 9.17 11.11
N GLY A 183 8.63 8.91 11.42
CA GLY A 183 7.72 9.88 12.01
C GLY A 183 8.24 10.48 13.32
N LEU A 184 8.81 9.63 14.20
CA LEU A 184 9.34 10.01 15.50
C LEU A 184 10.69 10.75 15.45
N THR A 185 11.50 10.50 14.43
CA THR A 185 12.85 11.09 14.30
C THR A 185 12.94 12.19 13.25
N GLY A 186 11.97 12.25 12.32
CA GLY A 186 11.99 13.17 11.17
C GLY A 186 12.98 12.75 10.08
N ARG A 187 13.47 11.50 10.07
CA ARG A 187 14.48 11.01 9.14
C ARG A 187 14.39 9.50 8.92
N THR A 188 15.04 9.02 7.87
CA THR A 188 15.22 7.59 7.59
C THR A 188 16.64 7.31 7.11
N PRO A 189 17.19 6.09 7.26
CA PRO A 189 18.49 5.73 6.68
C PRO A 189 18.50 5.94 5.16
N ARG A 190 19.57 6.53 4.63
CA ARG A 190 19.69 6.86 3.20
C ARG A 190 20.24 5.66 2.42
N TYR A 191 19.37 4.79 1.99
CA TYR A 191 19.66 3.64 1.13
C TYR A 191 18.57 3.45 0.06
N GLY A 192 18.75 2.47 -0.82
CA GLY A 192 17.74 2.07 -1.80
C GLY A 192 17.22 3.24 -2.63
N PHE A 193 15.93 3.41 -2.75
CA PHE A 193 15.29 4.40 -3.62
C PHE A 193 15.41 5.86 -3.14
N HIS A 194 16.03 6.11 -2.00
CA HIS A 194 16.49 7.43 -1.62
C HIS A 194 17.71 7.89 -2.43
N LEU A 195 18.46 6.95 -3.05
CA LEU A 195 19.65 7.20 -3.85
C LEU A 195 19.30 7.26 -5.34
N SER A 196 19.78 8.29 -6.05
CA SER A 196 19.47 8.47 -7.47
C SER A 196 19.95 7.31 -8.35
N ASP A 197 21.11 6.73 -8.04
CA ASP A 197 21.66 5.61 -8.81
C ASP A 197 20.82 4.34 -8.70
N GLN A 198 20.14 4.14 -7.58
CA GLN A 198 19.26 2.98 -7.35
C GLN A 198 17.90 3.10 -8.06
N ARG A 199 17.58 4.27 -8.61
CA ARG A 199 16.35 4.54 -9.34
C ARG A 199 16.49 4.32 -10.85
N ARG A 200 17.68 3.96 -11.32
CA ARG A 200 17.92 3.62 -12.72
C ARG A 200 17.24 2.31 -13.08
N ALA A 201 16.73 2.24 -14.31
CA ALA A 201 16.11 1.04 -14.85
C ALA A 201 17.09 -0.13 -14.87
N THR A 202 16.62 -1.30 -14.46
CA THR A 202 17.38 -2.57 -14.47
C THR A 202 16.90 -3.53 -15.53
N LEU A 203 15.71 -3.30 -16.09
CA LEU A 203 15.14 -4.06 -17.20
C LEU A 203 14.26 -3.14 -18.06
N HIS A 204 14.09 -3.53 -19.33
CA HIS A 204 13.26 -2.83 -20.31
C HIS A 204 12.08 -3.72 -20.71
N VAL A 205 10.87 -3.18 -20.65
CA VAL A 205 9.65 -3.89 -21.06
C VAL A 205 8.97 -3.12 -22.17
N ARG A 206 8.76 -3.78 -23.31
CA ARG A 206 7.95 -3.24 -24.39
C ARG A 206 6.56 -3.85 -24.36
N VAL A 207 5.56 -3.01 -24.19
CA VAL A 207 4.14 -3.37 -24.23
C VAL A 207 3.62 -3.18 -25.64
N GLU A 208 2.90 -4.17 -26.17
CA GLU A 208 2.42 -4.11 -27.56
C GLU A 208 1.21 -3.20 -27.73
N ARG A 209 0.39 -3.08 -26.67
CA ARG A 209 -0.84 -2.29 -26.70
C ARG A 209 -1.16 -1.74 -25.29
N THR A 210 -1.57 -0.48 -25.24
CA THR A 210 -2.09 0.13 -24.02
C THR A 210 -3.29 -0.66 -23.49
N PRO A 211 -3.33 -1.04 -22.19
CA PRO A 211 -4.48 -1.68 -21.57
C PRO A 211 -5.75 -0.83 -21.66
N ALA A 212 -6.92 -1.46 -21.81
CA ALA A 212 -8.19 -0.79 -22.03
C ALA A 212 -9.08 -0.72 -20.80
N SER A 213 -8.81 -1.50 -19.74
CA SER A 213 -9.60 -1.56 -18.53
C SER A 213 -8.72 -1.66 -17.28
N LEU A 214 -9.31 -1.41 -16.09
CA LEU A 214 -8.61 -1.55 -14.80
C LEU A 214 -8.01 -2.95 -14.62
N ASN A 215 -8.74 -3.99 -14.99
CA ASN A 215 -8.25 -5.38 -14.93
C ASN A 215 -7.04 -5.62 -15.84
N GLU A 216 -7.05 -5.06 -17.05
CA GLU A 216 -5.91 -5.18 -17.95
C GLU A 216 -4.69 -4.41 -17.45
N TRP A 217 -4.89 -3.22 -16.86
CA TRP A 217 -3.81 -2.48 -16.18
C TRP A 217 -3.25 -3.26 -15.01
N GLY A 218 -4.12 -3.83 -14.16
CA GLY A 218 -3.69 -4.70 -13.08
C GLY A 218 -2.95 -5.93 -13.58
N ALA A 219 -3.45 -6.59 -14.64
CA ALA A 219 -2.82 -7.77 -15.24
C ALA A 219 -1.43 -7.44 -15.80
N LEU A 220 -1.30 -6.33 -16.54
CA LEU A 220 0.00 -5.85 -17.02
C LEU A 220 0.96 -5.61 -15.86
N GLY A 221 0.50 -4.96 -14.78
CA GLY A 221 1.29 -4.78 -13.56
C GLY A 221 1.76 -6.09 -12.96
N GLY A 222 0.87 -7.07 -12.82
CA GLY A 222 1.19 -8.41 -12.31
C GLY A 222 2.22 -9.15 -13.17
N ILE A 223 2.11 -9.08 -14.51
CA ILE A 223 3.06 -9.69 -15.45
C ILE A 223 4.45 -9.05 -15.28
N ILE A 224 4.53 -7.72 -15.29
CA ILE A 224 5.80 -7.01 -15.16
C ILE A 224 6.40 -7.26 -13.77
N GLY A 225 5.57 -7.32 -12.71
CA GLY A 225 6.01 -7.72 -11.38
C GLY A 225 6.67 -9.09 -11.35
N ARG A 226 6.06 -10.12 -11.99
CA ARG A 226 6.66 -11.47 -12.12
C ARG A 226 7.98 -11.45 -12.90
N ILE A 227 8.07 -10.65 -13.98
CA ILE A 227 9.30 -10.50 -14.76
C ILE A 227 10.40 -9.88 -13.91
N ALA A 228 10.08 -8.83 -13.17
CA ALA A 228 11.01 -8.13 -12.29
C ALA A 228 11.49 -9.00 -11.11
N GLY A 229 10.56 -9.65 -10.42
CA GLY A 229 10.80 -10.74 -9.46
C GLY A 229 11.50 -10.35 -8.15
N ASN A 230 11.82 -9.08 -7.92
CA ASN A 230 12.48 -8.64 -6.68
C ASN A 230 12.32 -7.13 -6.44
N TYR A 231 12.57 -6.72 -5.19
CA TYR A 231 12.44 -5.36 -4.70
C TYR A 231 13.34 -4.34 -5.43
N TRP A 232 14.53 -4.73 -5.83
CA TRP A 232 15.54 -3.84 -6.43
C TRP A 232 15.39 -3.67 -7.93
N ALA A 233 14.50 -4.44 -8.54
CA ALA A 233 14.22 -4.32 -9.96
C ALA A 233 13.41 -3.05 -10.26
N VAL A 234 13.86 -2.31 -11.29
CA VAL A 234 13.21 -1.09 -11.76
C VAL A 234 12.88 -1.26 -13.25
N PRO A 235 11.62 -1.58 -13.59
CA PRO A 235 11.20 -1.71 -14.98
C PRO A 235 11.11 -0.33 -15.67
N ALA A 236 11.72 -0.18 -16.86
CA ALA A 236 11.40 0.89 -17.79
C ALA A 236 10.46 0.34 -18.88
N ILE A 237 9.31 0.96 -19.03
CA ILE A 237 8.19 0.43 -19.81
C ILE A 237 7.87 1.38 -20.96
N GLU A 238 7.85 0.86 -22.19
CA GLU A 238 7.48 1.56 -23.41
C GLU A 238 6.26 0.92 -24.07
N GLY A 239 5.59 1.67 -24.96
CA GLY A 239 4.44 1.19 -25.74
C GLY A 239 3.08 1.57 -25.13
N ILE A 240 3.07 2.46 -24.12
CA ILE A 240 1.84 3.06 -23.60
C ILE A 240 1.54 4.34 -24.41
N GLU A 241 0.57 4.24 -25.30
CA GLU A 241 0.24 5.33 -26.24
C GLU A 241 -0.69 6.39 -25.65
N LYS A 242 -1.57 5.97 -24.73
CA LYS A 242 -2.53 6.87 -24.07
C LYS A 242 -2.14 7.06 -22.61
N PRO A 243 -2.06 8.31 -22.12
CA PRO A 243 -1.81 8.55 -20.71
C PRO A 243 -2.84 7.85 -19.83
N PRO A 244 -2.42 7.00 -18.89
CA PRO A 244 -3.32 6.33 -17.96
C PRO A 244 -3.90 7.30 -16.94
N ARG A 245 -5.12 6.99 -16.48
CA ARG A 245 -5.76 7.70 -15.37
C ARG A 245 -5.16 7.27 -14.03
N SER A 246 -5.39 8.07 -12.99
CA SER A 246 -4.90 7.81 -11.64
C SER A 246 -5.31 6.42 -11.11
N ASP A 247 -6.55 5.98 -11.34
CA ASP A 247 -7.02 4.66 -10.91
C ASP A 247 -6.36 3.52 -11.70
N GLU A 248 -6.11 3.70 -12.99
CA GLU A 248 -5.37 2.74 -13.80
C GLU A 248 -3.94 2.56 -13.30
N LEU A 249 -3.25 3.66 -12.98
CA LEU A 249 -1.91 3.64 -12.38
C LEU A 249 -1.91 3.03 -10.97
N LYS A 250 -2.95 3.27 -10.19
CA LYS A 250 -3.16 2.68 -8.87
C LYS A 250 -3.24 1.15 -8.96
N HIS A 251 -4.09 0.60 -9.82
CA HIS A 251 -4.22 -0.84 -10.03
C HIS A 251 -2.97 -1.46 -10.63
N PHE A 252 -2.34 -0.78 -11.59
CA PHE A 252 -1.09 -1.20 -12.22
C PHE A 252 0.05 -1.33 -11.21
N GLY A 253 0.32 -0.27 -10.45
CA GLY A 253 1.39 -0.25 -9.45
C GLY A 253 1.14 -1.24 -8.31
N ALA A 254 -0.09 -1.30 -7.79
CA ALA A 254 -0.45 -2.21 -6.71
C ALA A 254 -0.29 -3.69 -7.10
N ALA A 255 -0.67 -4.07 -8.32
CA ALA A 255 -0.46 -5.41 -8.83
C ALA A 255 1.04 -5.71 -9.03
N MET A 256 1.81 -4.79 -9.60
CA MET A 256 3.25 -4.94 -9.82
C MET A 256 3.99 -5.15 -8.49
N ALA A 257 3.67 -4.35 -7.47
CA ALA A 257 4.22 -4.51 -6.13
C ALA A 257 3.84 -5.85 -5.50
N SER A 258 2.58 -6.30 -5.67
CA SER A 258 2.11 -7.56 -5.11
C SER A 258 2.76 -8.80 -5.73
N PHE A 259 2.97 -8.80 -7.07
CA PHE A 259 3.52 -9.95 -7.80
C PHE A 259 5.04 -10.03 -7.81
N GLY A 260 5.75 -8.90 -7.60
CA GLY A 260 7.20 -8.86 -7.73
C GLY A 260 7.93 -8.05 -6.68
N SER A 261 7.25 -7.54 -5.66
CA SER A 261 7.83 -6.62 -4.65
C SER A 261 8.42 -5.34 -5.23
N VAL A 262 8.06 -4.96 -6.46
CA VAL A 262 8.60 -3.79 -7.16
C VAL A 262 8.15 -2.51 -6.45
N ALA A 263 9.09 -1.60 -6.17
CA ALA A 263 8.83 -0.35 -5.48
C ALA A 263 8.96 0.90 -6.35
N LEU A 264 9.41 0.75 -7.59
CA LEU A 264 9.59 1.81 -8.57
C LEU A 264 9.50 1.26 -9.98
N PHE A 265 8.78 1.94 -10.86
CA PHE A 265 8.78 1.72 -12.31
C PHE A 265 8.86 3.05 -13.07
N HIS A 266 9.24 2.99 -14.31
CA HIS A 266 9.22 4.11 -15.25
C HIS A 266 8.31 3.80 -16.43
N LEU A 267 7.30 4.63 -16.69
CA LEU A 267 6.59 4.66 -17.97
C LEU A 267 7.27 5.72 -18.83
N VAL A 268 8.00 5.29 -19.86
CA VAL A 268 8.79 6.19 -20.71
C VAL A 268 7.87 7.16 -21.45
N GLY A 269 8.19 8.45 -21.36
CA GLY A 269 7.37 9.54 -21.91
C GLY A 269 6.20 9.99 -21.00
N LEU A 270 5.95 9.31 -19.86
CA LEU A 270 4.79 9.57 -18.99
C LEU A 270 5.18 9.88 -17.55
N THR A 271 6.07 9.09 -16.93
CA THR A 271 6.50 9.34 -15.55
C THR A 271 7.59 10.39 -15.46
N PRO A 272 7.65 11.20 -14.37
CA PRO A 272 8.48 12.40 -14.31
C PRO A 272 9.99 12.19 -14.46
N GLU A 273 10.50 11.01 -14.14
CA GLU A 273 11.94 10.70 -14.24
C GLU A 273 12.33 10.14 -15.63
N ALA A 274 11.38 9.67 -16.43
CA ALA A 274 11.61 8.93 -17.67
C ALA A 274 10.98 9.64 -18.87
N GLY A 275 11.43 10.83 -19.20
CA GLY A 275 11.03 11.52 -20.43
C GLY A 275 11.42 10.72 -21.68
N ARG A 276 12.58 10.08 -21.64
CA ARG A 276 13.09 9.13 -22.63
C ARG A 276 13.74 7.95 -21.91
N LEU A 277 13.86 6.80 -22.58
CA LEU A 277 14.49 5.61 -21.99
C LEU A 277 15.94 5.90 -21.54
N CYS A 278 16.70 6.70 -22.28
CA CYS A 278 18.08 7.05 -21.91
C CYS A 278 18.21 7.90 -20.64
N ASP A 279 17.15 8.54 -20.19
CA ASP A 279 17.17 9.34 -18.97
C ASP A 279 17.29 8.42 -17.73
N VAL A 280 16.73 7.22 -17.78
CA VAL A 280 16.67 6.25 -16.66
C VAL A 280 17.42 4.96 -16.92
N GLY A 281 17.76 4.63 -18.17
CA GLY A 281 18.37 3.36 -18.57
C GLY A 281 19.47 3.48 -19.62
N HIS A 282 19.84 2.34 -20.21
CA HIS A 282 20.79 2.23 -21.33
C HIS A 282 20.35 1.11 -22.27
N ALA A 283 20.92 1.09 -23.50
CA ALA A 283 20.50 0.19 -24.56
C ALA A 283 20.74 -1.31 -24.30
N ALA A 284 21.60 -1.65 -23.32
CA ALA A 284 21.94 -3.04 -22.99
C ALA A 284 21.11 -3.63 -21.81
N LEU A 285 19.99 -2.99 -21.45
CA LEU A 285 19.08 -3.56 -20.44
C LEU A 285 18.46 -4.87 -20.94
N PRO A 286 18.27 -5.88 -20.04
CA PRO A 286 17.48 -7.06 -20.38
C PRO A 286 16.10 -6.66 -20.90
N GLY A 287 15.78 -7.07 -22.15
CA GLY A 287 14.56 -6.69 -22.84
C GLY A 287 13.49 -7.77 -22.73
N HIS A 288 12.27 -7.35 -22.44
CA HIS A 288 11.07 -8.20 -22.40
C HIS A 288 9.98 -7.59 -23.29
N ARG A 289 9.14 -8.45 -23.85
CA ARG A 289 7.96 -8.03 -24.60
C ARG A 289 6.73 -8.60 -23.92
N VAL A 290 5.72 -7.77 -23.70
CA VAL A 290 4.42 -8.17 -23.18
C VAL A 290 3.39 -7.95 -24.30
N VAL A 291 2.74 -9.03 -24.71
CA VAL A 291 1.73 -9.03 -25.77
C VAL A 291 0.33 -9.21 -25.18
N ARG A 292 -0.69 -9.01 -26.00
CA ARG A 292 -2.10 -9.18 -25.57
C ARG A 292 -2.37 -10.56 -24.96
N ALA A 293 -1.82 -11.61 -25.56
CA ALA A 293 -2.01 -12.97 -25.08
C ALA A 293 -1.49 -13.19 -23.64
N ASP A 294 -0.44 -12.48 -23.21
CA ASP A 294 0.07 -12.59 -21.86
C ASP A 294 -0.93 -11.99 -20.84
N ILE A 295 -1.56 -10.85 -21.19
CA ILE A 295 -2.58 -10.20 -20.36
C ILE A 295 -3.78 -11.12 -20.24
N ASP A 296 -4.26 -11.71 -21.35
CA ASP A 296 -5.37 -12.63 -21.35
C ASP A 296 -5.04 -13.92 -20.57
N ALA A 297 -3.83 -14.45 -20.70
CA ALA A 297 -3.37 -15.62 -19.96
C ALA A 297 -3.36 -15.39 -18.45
N LEU A 298 -2.87 -14.21 -17.98
CA LEU A 298 -2.91 -13.90 -16.56
C LEU A 298 -4.35 -13.76 -16.05
N ARG A 299 -5.20 -13.04 -16.77
CA ARG A 299 -6.62 -12.91 -16.39
C ARG A 299 -7.30 -14.27 -16.33
N ASN A 300 -7.13 -15.11 -17.33
CA ASN A 300 -7.71 -16.45 -17.41
C ASN A 300 -7.19 -17.39 -16.29
N SER A 301 -5.97 -17.19 -15.81
CA SER A 301 -5.41 -17.99 -14.70
C SER A 301 -6.15 -17.80 -13.37
N TYR A 302 -6.88 -16.68 -13.22
CA TYR A 302 -7.72 -16.38 -12.06
C TYR A 302 -9.22 -16.38 -12.40
N HIS A 303 -9.60 -16.64 -13.65
CA HIS A 303 -11.00 -16.70 -14.04
C HIS A 303 -11.55 -18.11 -13.82
N SER A 304 -12.74 -18.20 -13.22
CA SER A 304 -13.50 -19.46 -13.16
C SER A 304 -14.98 -19.16 -13.09
N THR A 305 -15.77 -19.95 -13.81
CA THR A 305 -17.24 -19.88 -13.80
C THR A 305 -17.84 -20.56 -12.56
N GLY A 306 -19.13 -20.35 -12.32
CA GLY A 306 -19.90 -21.02 -11.26
C GLY A 306 -20.21 -20.12 -10.07
N LEU A 307 -20.61 -20.72 -8.94
CA LEU A 307 -21.09 -19.99 -7.76
C LEU A 307 -20.04 -19.02 -7.22
N VAL A 308 -20.52 -17.90 -6.67
CA VAL A 308 -19.74 -16.87 -5.97
C VAL A 308 -20.40 -16.66 -4.61
N ASP A 309 -19.61 -16.67 -3.54
CA ASP A 309 -20.10 -16.48 -2.17
C ASP A 309 -20.13 -15.00 -1.78
N VAL A 310 -19.17 -14.21 -2.31
CA VAL A 310 -19.01 -12.79 -2.02
C VAL A 310 -18.31 -12.07 -3.16
N VAL A 311 -18.67 -10.82 -3.38
CA VAL A 311 -17.95 -9.88 -4.26
C VAL A 311 -17.24 -8.86 -3.41
N VAL A 312 -15.97 -8.60 -3.69
CA VAL A 312 -15.17 -7.63 -2.91
C VAL A 312 -14.39 -6.69 -3.82
N PHE A 313 -14.65 -5.42 -3.71
CA PHE A 313 -13.87 -4.34 -4.30
C PHE A 313 -12.96 -3.71 -3.24
N SER A 314 -11.67 -4.06 -3.28
CA SER A 314 -10.66 -3.63 -2.29
C SER A 314 -9.25 -3.86 -2.82
N ALA A 315 -8.25 -3.38 -2.09
CA ALA A 315 -6.83 -3.62 -2.35
C ALA A 315 -6.36 -3.25 -3.78
N PRO A 316 -6.31 -1.95 -4.13
CA PRO A 316 -6.43 -0.77 -3.23
C PRO A 316 -7.87 -0.39 -2.87
N GLN A 317 -8.01 0.51 -1.88
CA GLN A 317 -9.29 1.16 -1.58
C GLN A 317 -9.83 1.87 -2.83
N LEU A 318 -11.17 1.88 -3.00
CA LEU A 318 -11.82 2.52 -4.12
C LEU A 318 -11.71 4.03 -4.02
N SER A 319 -11.41 4.67 -5.15
CA SER A 319 -11.54 6.12 -5.32
C SER A 319 -13.00 6.54 -5.42
N LEU A 320 -13.24 7.85 -5.37
CA LEU A 320 -14.59 8.40 -5.56
C LEU A 320 -15.18 8.06 -6.95
N PHE A 321 -14.33 8.01 -7.98
CA PHE A 321 -14.79 7.68 -9.33
C PHE A 321 -15.08 6.19 -9.51
N GLU A 322 -14.32 5.31 -8.88
CA GLU A 322 -14.65 3.88 -8.85
C GLU A 322 -15.97 3.62 -8.09
N LEU A 323 -16.22 4.34 -6.98
CA LEU A 323 -17.50 4.25 -6.28
C LEU A 323 -18.66 4.78 -7.11
N ARG A 324 -18.47 5.84 -7.91
CA ARG A 324 -19.46 6.33 -8.86
C ARG A 324 -19.79 5.26 -9.89
N ASP A 325 -18.77 4.72 -10.55
CA ASP A 325 -18.95 3.72 -11.60
C ASP A 325 -19.65 2.46 -11.07
N LEU A 326 -19.28 2.01 -9.84
CA LEU A 326 -19.98 0.94 -9.16
C LEU A 326 -21.42 1.30 -8.82
N ALA A 327 -21.68 2.50 -8.28
CA ALA A 327 -23.01 2.95 -7.94
C ALA A 327 -23.93 3.02 -9.17
N ASP A 328 -23.41 3.44 -10.32
CA ASP A 328 -24.18 3.49 -11.56
C ASP A 328 -24.56 2.08 -12.06
N LEU A 329 -23.71 1.09 -11.85
CA LEU A 329 -24.00 -0.33 -12.12
C LEU A 329 -25.03 -0.93 -11.14
N CYS A 330 -25.21 -0.35 -9.96
CA CYS A 330 -26.15 -0.84 -8.94
C CYS A 330 -27.60 -0.37 -9.13
N VAL A 331 -27.84 0.65 -9.96
CA VAL A 331 -29.16 1.28 -10.08
C VAL A 331 -30.23 0.27 -10.52
N GLY A 332 -31.30 0.16 -9.71
CA GLY A 332 -32.44 -0.73 -9.99
C GLY A 332 -32.13 -2.23 -9.85
N ARG A 333 -30.98 -2.58 -9.26
CA ARG A 333 -30.53 -3.96 -9.09
C ARG A 333 -30.71 -4.43 -7.64
N ARG A 334 -30.68 -5.75 -7.45
CA ARG A 334 -30.70 -6.41 -6.14
C ARG A 334 -29.70 -7.55 -6.12
N PHE A 335 -28.88 -7.59 -5.07
CA PHE A 335 -27.84 -8.61 -4.91
C PHE A 335 -28.39 -9.86 -4.22
N ALA A 336 -28.04 -11.02 -4.76
CA ALA A 336 -28.31 -12.32 -4.17
C ALA A 336 -27.18 -12.76 -3.22
N VAL A 337 -25.95 -12.28 -3.43
CA VAL A 337 -24.80 -12.52 -2.55
C VAL A 337 -24.20 -11.18 -2.11
N PRO A 338 -23.49 -11.14 -0.96
CA PRO A 338 -22.88 -9.91 -0.45
C PRO A 338 -21.93 -9.28 -1.46
N LEU A 339 -21.99 -7.95 -1.58
CA LEU A 339 -21.01 -7.12 -2.29
C LEU A 339 -20.42 -6.11 -1.31
N LEU A 340 -19.10 -6.14 -1.16
CA LEU A 340 -18.33 -5.25 -0.29
C LEU A 340 -17.54 -4.26 -1.13
N ALA A 341 -17.75 -2.96 -0.91
CA ALA A 341 -16.99 -1.88 -1.53
C ALA A 341 -16.19 -1.15 -0.45
N VAL A 342 -14.86 -1.26 -0.51
CA VAL A 342 -13.97 -0.75 0.53
C VAL A 342 -13.31 0.56 0.07
N THR A 343 -13.49 1.63 0.84
CA THR A 343 -12.94 2.96 0.52
C THR A 343 -12.25 3.60 1.73
N SER A 344 -11.63 4.75 1.50
CA SER A 344 -10.99 5.52 2.57
C SER A 344 -11.99 6.39 3.34
N PRO A 345 -11.71 6.74 4.60
CA PRO A 345 -12.52 7.68 5.37
C PRO A 345 -12.62 9.08 4.74
N GLN A 346 -11.66 9.44 3.88
CA GLN A 346 -11.65 10.72 3.18
C GLN A 346 -12.57 10.74 1.95
N VAL A 347 -12.78 9.60 1.32
CA VAL A 347 -13.66 9.46 0.15
C VAL A 347 -15.11 9.20 0.54
N LYS A 348 -15.32 8.44 1.63
CA LYS A 348 -16.67 8.02 2.08
C LYS A 348 -17.67 9.17 2.21
N PRO A 349 -17.35 10.33 2.87
CA PRO A 349 -18.28 11.44 3.01
C PRO A 349 -18.73 12.06 1.67
N ASP A 350 -17.83 12.13 0.69
CA ASP A 350 -18.18 12.62 -0.64
C ASP A 350 -19.06 11.62 -1.39
N SER A 351 -18.77 10.31 -1.26
CA SER A 351 -19.62 9.25 -1.79
C SER A 351 -21.03 9.29 -1.20
N ASP A 352 -21.14 9.55 0.11
CA ASP A 352 -22.44 9.70 0.81
C ASP A 352 -23.21 10.92 0.28
N ARG A 353 -22.55 12.07 0.22
CA ARG A 353 -23.15 13.33 -0.24
C ARG A 353 -23.61 13.27 -1.70
N MET A 354 -22.88 12.53 -2.55
CA MET A 354 -23.21 12.33 -3.97
C MET A 354 -24.21 11.20 -4.20
N GLY A 355 -24.65 10.49 -3.16
CA GLY A 355 -25.61 9.40 -3.24
C GLY A 355 -25.04 8.10 -3.84
N TYR A 356 -23.72 7.96 -3.96
CA TYR A 356 -23.11 6.72 -4.46
C TYR A 356 -23.25 5.59 -3.44
N THR A 357 -22.96 5.88 -2.17
CA THR A 357 -23.10 4.92 -1.08
C THR A 357 -24.54 4.37 -1.01
N VAL A 358 -25.55 5.25 -1.01
CA VAL A 358 -26.95 4.82 -0.90
C VAL A 358 -27.37 3.93 -2.07
N ARG A 359 -26.95 4.24 -3.31
CA ARG A 359 -27.26 3.40 -4.47
C ARG A 359 -26.67 1.99 -4.36
N ILE A 360 -25.44 1.87 -3.83
CA ILE A 360 -24.79 0.58 -3.60
C ILE A 360 -25.53 -0.18 -2.49
N GLU A 361 -25.86 0.49 -1.39
CA GLU A 361 -26.52 -0.12 -0.23
C GLU A 361 -27.99 -0.47 -0.53
N ASP A 362 -28.71 0.32 -1.31
CA ASP A 362 -30.07 0.01 -1.79
C ASP A 362 -30.11 -1.26 -2.66
N ALA A 363 -29.04 -1.55 -3.40
CA ALA A 363 -28.90 -2.80 -4.14
C ALA A 363 -28.59 -4.03 -3.24
N GLY A 364 -28.27 -3.81 -1.97
CA GLY A 364 -27.87 -4.84 -1.01
C GLY A 364 -26.36 -4.94 -0.79
N GLY A 365 -25.56 -4.03 -1.32
CA GLY A 365 -24.13 -3.93 -1.06
C GLY A 365 -23.82 -3.31 0.30
N THR A 366 -22.55 -3.34 0.68
CA THR A 366 -22.04 -2.73 1.91
C THR A 366 -20.81 -1.90 1.58
N VAL A 367 -20.85 -0.60 1.89
CA VAL A 367 -19.69 0.27 1.76
C VAL A 367 -18.95 0.33 3.07
N LEU A 368 -17.70 -0.16 3.06
CA LEU A 368 -16.78 -0.24 4.19
C LEU A 368 -15.78 0.91 4.14
N SER A 369 -15.38 1.41 5.29
CA SER A 369 -14.50 2.59 5.39
C SER A 369 -13.31 2.35 6.31
N GLY A 370 -12.12 2.78 5.88
CA GLY A 370 -10.91 2.82 6.70
C GLY A 370 -10.26 1.47 6.96
N MET A 371 -10.66 0.44 6.25
CA MET A 371 -10.04 -0.88 6.31
C MET A 371 -9.50 -1.29 4.93
N CYS A 372 -8.72 -2.36 4.87
CA CYS A 372 -8.37 -3.06 3.64
C CYS A 372 -8.70 -4.54 3.82
N PHE A 373 -9.44 -5.14 2.89
CA PHE A 373 -10.05 -6.46 3.09
C PHE A 373 -9.05 -7.56 3.50
N TYR A 374 -7.86 -7.62 2.87
CA TYR A 374 -6.86 -8.65 3.20
C TYR A 374 -6.07 -8.35 4.49
N GLN A 375 -6.10 -7.12 5.00
CA GLN A 375 -5.45 -6.71 6.26
C GLN A 375 -6.44 -6.62 7.43
N SER A 376 -7.60 -7.25 7.27
CA SER A 376 -8.72 -7.13 8.21
C SER A 376 -9.20 -8.50 8.69
N TYR A 377 -8.25 -9.40 9.00
CA TYR A 377 -8.58 -10.76 9.41
C TYR A 377 -9.38 -11.50 8.34
N ALA A 378 -8.90 -11.45 7.09
CA ALA A 378 -9.62 -11.99 5.93
C ALA A 378 -9.95 -13.49 6.07
N ARG A 379 -9.10 -14.27 6.75
CA ARG A 379 -9.36 -15.69 7.06
C ARG A 379 -10.53 -15.86 8.00
N GLU A 380 -10.54 -15.10 9.09
CA GLU A 380 -11.59 -15.12 10.10
C GLU A 380 -12.92 -14.61 9.53
N ILE A 381 -12.89 -13.62 8.64
CA ILE A 381 -14.07 -13.18 7.88
C ILE A 381 -14.60 -14.33 7.01
N ALA A 382 -13.72 -15.08 6.33
CA ALA A 382 -14.12 -16.23 5.52
C ALA A 382 -14.81 -17.31 6.37
N GLU A 383 -14.20 -17.65 7.52
CA GLU A 383 -14.69 -18.67 8.44
C GLU A 383 -16.05 -18.26 9.06
N ALA A 384 -16.17 -17.03 9.53
CA ALA A 384 -17.38 -16.50 10.17
C ALA A 384 -18.58 -16.45 9.22
N ASN A 385 -18.35 -16.19 7.93
CA ASN A 385 -19.41 -16.02 6.94
C ASN A 385 -19.57 -17.22 6.00
N GLY A 386 -18.69 -18.22 6.07
CA GLY A 386 -18.70 -19.37 5.17
C GLY A 386 -18.28 -19.02 3.74
N TRP A 387 -17.55 -17.91 3.53
CA TRP A 387 -17.15 -17.45 2.21
C TRP A 387 -15.88 -18.15 1.74
N LYS A 388 -15.94 -18.73 0.55
CA LYS A 388 -14.80 -19.40 -0.07
C LYS A 388 -14.50 -18.86 -1.47
N ARG A 389 -15.51 -18.72 -2.32
CA ARG A 389 -15.37 -18.22 -3.69
C ARG A 389 -15.67 -16.73 -3.74
N LEU A 390 -14.62 -15.95 -3.96
CA LEU A 390 -14.67 -14.48 -3.92
C LEU A 390 -14.37 -13.92 -5.31
N ALA A 391 -15.30 -13.12 -5.86
CA ALA A 391 -15.06 -12.37 -7.09
C ALA A 391 -14.58 -10.95 -6.80
N THR A 392 -13.63 -10.47 -7.62
CA THR A 392 -13.06 -9.12 -7.50
C THR A 392 -12.49 -8.62 -8.82
N ASN A 393 -12.40 -7.29 -8.98
CA ASN A 393 -11.71 -6.67 -10.11
C ASN A 393 -10.22 -6.36 -9.82
N SER A 394 -9.74 -6.66 -8.61
CA SER A 394 -8.38 -6.34 -8.20
C SER A 394 -7.41 -7.49 -8.45
N VAL A 395 -6.46 -7.28 -9.35
CA VAL A 395 -5.39 -8.24 -9.61
C VAL A 395 -4.44 -8.39 -8.39
N LYS A 396 -4.24 -7.33 -7.59
CA LYS A 396 -3.53 -7.45 -6.32
C LYS A 396 -4.26 -8.40 -5.37
N LEU A 397 -5.57 -8.26 -5.26
CA LEU A 397 -6.35 -9.03 -4.29
C LEU A 397 -6.40 -10.52 -4.64
N VAL A 398 -6.57 -10.88 -5.93
CA VAL A 398 -6.55 -12.31 -6.33
C VAL A 398 -5.20 -12.96 -6.08
N ASN A 399 -4.09 -12.22 -6.17
CA ASN A 399 -2.76 -12.74 -5.87
C ASN A 399 -2.58 -13.07 -4.38
N ILE A 400 -3.22 -12.31 -3.50
CA ILE A 400 -3.01 -12.40 -2.05
C ILE A 400 -3.97 -13.40 -1.40
N LEU A 401 -5.26 -13.38 -1.76
CA LEU A 401 -6.32 -14.06 -1.01
C LEU A 401 -6.25 -15.57 -1.01
N GLY A 402 -5.54 -16.18 -1.98
CA GLY A 402 -5.31 -17.63 -1.96
C GLY A 402 -4.59 -18.09 -0.67
N GLY A 403 -3.71 -17.27 -0.13
CA GLY A 403 -3.02 -17.51 1.15
C GLY A 403 -3.93 -17.43 2.39
N TYR A 404 -5.10 -16.81 2.26
CA TYR A 404 -6.11 -16.68 3.33
C TYR A 404 -7.24 -17.72 3.24
N GLY A 405 -7.15 -18.69 2.32
CA GLY A 405 -8.13 -19.77 2.18
C GLY A 405 -9.26 -19.48 1.20
N TYR A 406 -9.27 -18.32 0.53
CA TYR A 406 -10.21 -18.04 -0.53
C TYR A 406 -9.83 -18.73 -1.85
N GLN A 407 -10.82 -18.90 -2.71
CA GLN A 407 -10.69 -19.18 -4.15
C GLN A 407 -11.03 -17.86 -4.89
N PRO A 408 -10.06 -16.97 -5.06
CA PRO A 408 -10.33 -15.66 -5.65
C PRO A 408 -10.51 -15.79 -7.17
N ILE A 409 -11.47 -15.03 -7.70
CA ILE A 409 -11.85 -15.00 -9.11
C ILE A 409 -11.69 -13.58 -9.62
N LEU A 410 -10.91 -13.41 -10.69
CA LEU A 410 -10.75 -12.12 -11.34
C LEU A 410 -11.83 -11.92 -12.39
N ALA A 411 -12.60 -10.86 -12.24
CA ALA A 411 -13.63 -10.45 -13.16
C ALA A 411 -13.67 -8.93 -13.33
N SER A 412 -14.31 -8.38 -14.35
CA SER A 412 -14.51 -6.93 -14.46
C SER A 412 -15.47 -6.43 -13.38
N MET A 413 -15.58 -5.11 -13.21
CA MET A 413 -16.54 -4.54 -12.24
C MET A 413 -17.97 -4.92 -12.61
N GLU A 414 -18.31 -4.89 -13.90
CA GLU A 414 -19.61 -5.27 -14.44
C GLU A 414 -19.90 -6.75 -14.18
N GLU A 415 -18.96 -7.66 -14.53
CA GLU A 415 -19.09 -9.10 -14.27
C GLU A 415 -19.22 -9.41 -12.78
N CYS A 416 -18.50 -8.69 -11.92
CA CYS A 416 -18.62 -8.81 -10.47
C CYS A 416 -20.01 -8.37 -9.98
N VAL A 417 -20.56 -7.28 -10.49
CA VAL A 417 -21.92 -6.81 -10.15
C VAL A 417 -22.96 -7.83 -10.64
N ASP A 418 -22.83 -8.33 -11.86
CA ASP A 418 -23.73 -9.38 -12.39
C ASP A 418 -23.64 -10.68 -11.57
N ALA A 419 -22.43 -11.02 -11.11
CA ALA A 419 -22.24 -12.15 -10.18
C ALA A 419 -22.90 -11.91 -8.82
N ALA A 420 -22.86 -10.67 -8.30
CA ALA A 420 -23.56 -10.33 -7.05
C ALA A 420 -25.07 -10.49 -7.19
N ILE A 421 -25.63 -10.16 -8.36
CA ILE A 421 -27.08 -10.29 -8.66
C ILE A 421 -27.48 -11.76 -8.82
N SER A 422 -26.71 -12.54 -9.56
CA SER A 422 -27.06 -13.92 -9.93
C SER A 422 -26.56 -14.99 -8.95
N GLY A 423 -25.62 -14.64 -8.08
CA GLY A 423 -24.89 -15.58 -7.23
C GLY A 423 -23.86 -16.43 -7.98
N LYS A 424 -23.57 -16.12 -9.25
CA LYS A 424 -22.64 -16.90 -10.08
C LYS A 424 -21.97 -16.05 -11.18
N LEU A 425 -20.75 -16.42 -11.54
CA LEU A 425 -20.08 -15.97 -12.75
C LEU A 425 -20.43 -16.90 -13.93
N ALA A 426 -20.71 -16.28 -15.08
CA ALA A 426 -21.08 -17.00 -16.32
C ALA A 426 -19.86 -17.63 -17.02
#